data_315bee9c7ad19fcec7f3f824c3756d6f
#
_entry.id   315bee9c7ad19fcec7f3f824c3756d6f
#
_cell.length_a   1.000
_cell.length_b   1.000
_cell.length_c   1.000
_cell.angle_alpha   90.00
_cell.angle_beta   90.00
_cell.angle_gamma   90.00
#
_symmetry.space_group_name_H-M   'P 1'
#
loop_
_entity.id
_entity.type
_entity.pdbx_description
1 polymer ?
#
loop_
_entity_poly.entity_id
_entity_poly.type
_entity_poly.pdbx_seq_one_letter_code
_entity_poly.pdbx_strand_id
1 'polypeptide(L)'
;MQIHHESLSDVERYLSKREKIPLAHKEEDFRNILRCIGFVSGIDGSTEMLEIGTGTGWFPILCRLNGLSCKGMEISPQLVECARRIGESHGIDAGIELGNIEQADLGHEQYDVIIANFVFEHVQDWRQALRRVYEALKPNGVLLFQSTNKFSVISGEFAKMPFYGWLPNPIRYRVRMLFHGRDIMKLGIDFNQFTYLGLRKTFKTLGFRRVVDRVDLADRSSIESAIKRGTLRLCDRSQFVREAVLLFFEVTTFVCVK
;
A
#
# COMPACT_ATOMS: atom_id res chain seq x y z
N MET A 1 -1.30 -22.66 14.10
CA MET A 1 -0.04 -22.59 13.33
C MET A 1 0.44 -21.16 13.45
N GLN A 2 1.37 -20.89 14.36
CA GLN A 2 2.01 -19.58 14.47
C GLN A 2 2.92 -19.43 13.27
N ILE A 3 2.58 -18.50 12.39
CA ILE A 3 3.45 -18.12 11.27
C ILE A 3 4.32 -17.00 11.81
N HIS A 4 5.59 -17.30 12.06
CA HIS A 4 6.56 -16.30 12.45
C HIS A 4 6.88 -15.42 11.26
N HIS A 5 6.52 -14.13 11.35
CA HIS A 5 6.71 -13.11 10.32
C HIS A 5 8.12 -12.48 10.34
N GLU A 6 9.08 -13.10 10.98
CA GLU A 6 10.41 -12.50 11.15
C GLU A 6 11.30 -12.61 9.90
N SER A 7 10.87 -13.32 8.87
CA SER A 7 11.57 -13.35 7.58
C SER A 7 10.62 -13.76 6.47
N LEU A 8 10.63 -13.03 5.37
CA LEU A 8 10.17 -13.52 4.08
C LEU A 8 11.06 -14.70 3.69
N SER A 9 10.55 -15.90 3.72
CA SER A 9 11.37 -17.12 3.51
C SER A 9 11.81 -17.34 2.06
N ASP A 10 11.37 -16.49 1.13
CA ASP A 10 11.83 -16.48 -0.26
C ASP A 10 12.20 -15.05 -0.68
N VAL A 11 12.87 -14.35 0.25
CA VAL A 11 13.41 -13.01 0.00
C VAL A 11 14.31 -13.03 -1.23
N GLU A 12 15.12 -14.08 -1.43
CA GLU A 12 16.00 -14.21 -2.58
C GLU A 12 15.24 -14.17 -3.90
N ARG A 13 14.13 -14.88 -3.99
CA ARG A 13 13.28 -14.84 -5.21
C ARG A 13 12.61 -13.50 -5.40
N TYR A 14 12.18 -12.83 -4.33
CA TYR A 14 11.63 -11.48 -4.37
C TYR A 14 12.70 -10.50 -4.83
N LEU A 15 13.89 -10.53 -4.23
CA LEU A 15 15.04 -9.70 -4.55
C LEU A 15 15.50 -9.90 -5.99
N SER A 16 15.66 -11.16 -6.45
CA SER A 16 16.08 -11.46 -7.81
C SER A 16 15.21 -10.82 -8.90
N LYS A 17 13.93 -10.58 -8.58
CA LYS A 17 12.98 -9.94 -9.51
C LYS A 17 12.93 -8.43 -9.37
N ARG A 18 13.15 -7.89 -8.16
CA ARG A 18 12.87 -6.49 -7.84
C ARG A 18 14.11 -5.62 -7.70
N GLU A 19 15.23 -6.17 -7.21
CA GLU A 19 16.49 -5.46 -7.08
C GLU A 19 17.01 -4.93 -8.42
N LYS A 20 16.70 -5.64 -9.52
CA LYS A 20 17.13 -5.29 -10.88
C LYS A 20 16.22 -4.28 -11.59
N ILE A 21 15.11 -3.87 -10.97
CA ILE A 21 14.22 -2.88 -11.59
C ILE A 21 14.83 -1.50 -11.40
N PRO A 22 15.25 -0.82 -12.49
CA PRO A 22 15.78 0.54 -12.38
C PRO A 22 14.79 1.50 -11.72
N LEU A 23 15.28 2.42 -10.91
CA LEU A 23 14.43 3.45 -10.28
C LEU A 23 13.61 4.26 -11.30
N ALA A 24 14.17 4.48 -12.49
CA ALA A 24 13.45 5.15 -13.59
C ALA A 24 12.11 4.49 -13.94
N HIS A 25 12.01 3.17 -13.81
CA HIS A 25 10.74 2.46 -14.03
C HIS A 25 9.72 2.68 -12.89
N LYS A 26 10.15 3.28 -11.78
CA LYS A 26 9.32 3.62 -10.62
C LYS A 26 8.87 5.08 -10.57
N GLU A 27 9.36 5.90 -11.46
CA GLU A 27 9.03 7.33 -11.48
C GLU A 27 7.55 7.62 -11.73
N GLU A 28 6.88 6.82 -12.56
CA GLU A 28 5.44 6.99 -12.79
C GLU A 28 4.64 6.63 -11.52
N ASP A 29 4.97 5.50 -10.88
CA ASP A 29 4.38 5.10 -9.60
C ASP A 29 4.61 6.19 -8.54
N PHE A 30 5.83 6.73 -8.47
CA PHE A 30 6.21 7.82 -7.56
C PHE A 30 5.36 9.08 -7.78
N ARG A 31 5.29 9.58 -9.03
CA ARG A 31 4.46 10.75 -9.37
C ARG A 31 2.98 10.51 -9.05
N ASN A 32 2.48 9.30 -9.29
CA ASN A 32 1.10 8.96 -8.98
C ASN A 32 0.81 8.98 -7.47
N ILE A 33 1.74 8.49 -6.64
CA ILE A 33 1.63 8.57 -5.18
C ILE A 33 1.59 10.02 -4.73
N LEU A 34 2.56 10.83 -5.16
CA LEU A 34 2.61 12.25 -4.81
C LEU A 34 1.36 13.00 -5.28
N ARG A 35 0.85 12.71 -6.48
CA ARG A 35 -0.39 13.28 -6.99
C ARG A 35 -1.60 12.92 -6.13
N CYS A 36 -1.69 11.66 -5.67
CA CYS A 36 -2.78 11.23 -4.80
C CYS A 36 -2.75 11.96 -3.46
N ILE A 37 -1.57 12.12 -2.86
CA ILE A 37 -1.40 12.87 -1.61
C ILE A 37 -1.67 14.35 -1.85
N GLY A 38 -1.14 14.92 -2.94
CA GLY A 38 -1.32 16.31 -3.37
C GLY A 38 -2.77 16.71 -3.62
N PHE A 39 -3.69 15.75 -3.76
CA PHE A 39 -5.13 16.01 -3.86
C PHE A 39 -5.73 16.57 -2.55
N VAL A 40 -5.11 16.31 -1.41
CA VAL A 40 -5.62 16.70 -0.09
C VAL A 40 -4.65 17.57 0.70
N SER A 41 -3.33 17.50 0.42
CA SER A 41 -2.29 18.21 1.15
C SER A 41 -1.14 18.59 0.24
N GLY A 42 -0.53 19.76 0.45
CA GLY A 42 0.75 20.10 -0.19
C GLY A 42 1.87 19.22 0.31
N ILE A 43 2.88 19.00 -0.52
CA ILE A 43 4.11 18.25 -0.19
C ILE A 43 5.29 19.15 -0.57
N ASP A 44 6.22 19.31 0.34
CA ASP A 44 7.47 20.04 0.13
C ASP A 44 8.63 19.39 0.92
N GLY A 45 9.81 19.99 0.87
CA GLY A 45 11.00 19.45 1.55
C GLY A 45 10.90 19.41 3.08
N SER A 46 9.93 20.10 3.70
CA SER A 46 9.69 20.09 5.15
C SER A 46 8.66 19.04 5.59
N THR A 47 8.01 18.38 4.61
CA THR A 47 6.98 17.37 4.87
C THR A 47 7.62 16.07 5.40
N GLU A 48 7.31 15.71 6.64
CA GLU A 48 7.80 14.47 7.26
C GLU A 48 6.95 13.28 6.81
N MET A 49 7.55 12.39 6.01
CA MET A 49 6.85 11.23 5.47
C MET A 49 7.41 9.91 6.02
N LEU A 50 6.53 8.91 6.16
CA LEU A 50 6.87 7.52 6.47
C LEU A 50 6.21 6.59 5.46
N GLU A 51 6.99 5.70 4.83
CA GLU A 51 6.45 4.55 4.10
C GLU A 51 6.59 3.27 4.94
N ILE A 52 5.49 2.57 5.15
CA ILE A 52 5.44 1.30 5.86
C ILE A 52 5.50 0.17 4.85
N GLY A 53 6.38 -0.84 5.08
CA GLY A 53 6.61 -1.95 4.16
C GLY A 53 7.25 -1.51 2.85
N THR A 54 8.32 -0.74 2.97
CA THR A 54 8.95 -0.07 1.83
C THR A 54 9.63 -1.01 0.82
N GLY A 55 9.79 -2.30 1.18
CA GLY A 55 10.41 -3.30 0.32
C GLY A 55 11.86 -2.93 -0.03
N THR A 56 12.15 -2.76 -1.33
CA THR A 56 13.47 -2.35 -1.82
C THR A 56 13.75 -0.85 -1.68
N GLY A 57 12.89 -0.09 -0.99
CA GLY A 57 13.13 1.31 -0.66
C GLY A 57 12.99 2.30 -1.82
N TRP A 58 12.43 1.89 -2.94
CA TRP A 58 12.39 2.74 -4.13
C TRP A 58 11.68 4.09 -3.90
N PHE A 59 10.63 4.13 -3.07
CA PHE A 59 9.88 5.36 -2.83
C PHE A 59 10.65 6.34 -1.92
N PRO A 60 11.16 5.97 -0.73
CA PRO A 60 12.03 6.85 0.07
C PRO A 60 13.26 7.31 -0.69
N ILE A 61 13.88 6.44 -1.49
CA ILE A 61 15.04 6.80 -2.33
C ILE A 61 14.64 7.89 -3.34
N LEU A 62 13.54 7.72 -4.08
CA LEU A 62 13.06 8.72 -5.03
C LEU A 62 12.65 10.02 -4.32
N CYS A 63 12.05 9.96 -3.13
CA CYS A 63 11.79 11.15 -2.32
C CYS A 63 13.08 11.94 -2.09
N ARG A 64 14.13 11.30 -1.57
CA ARG A 64 15.41 11.96 -1.28
C ARG A 64 16.07 12.53 -2.53
N LEU A 65 16.07 11.79 -3.64
CA LEU A 65 16.60 12.27 -4.92
C LEU A 65 15.85 13.51 -5.46
N ASN A 66 14.60 13.70 -5.03
CA ASN A 66 13.75 14.86 -5.37
C ASN A 66 13.68 15.92 -4.25
N GLY A 67 14.56 15.86 -3.25
CA GLY A 67 14.60 16.84 -2.16
C GLY A 67 13.46 16.75 -1.14
N LEU A 68 12.78 15.60 -1.06
CA LEU A 68 11.71 15.33 -0.11
C LEU A 68 12.22 14.46 1.06
N SER A 69 11.66 14.64 2.26
CA SER A 69 11.94 13.83 3.43
C SER A 69 10.99 12.65 3.51
N CYS A 70 11.53 11.42 3.41
CA CYS A 70 10.76 10.21 3.62
C CYS A 70 11.61 9.15 4.33
N LYS A 71 11.08 8.60 5.43
CA LYS A 71 11.63 7.41 6.08
C LYS A 71 10.92 6.17 5.56
N GLY A 72 11.62 5.03 5.53
CA GLY A 72 11.04 3.73 5.23
C GLY A 72 11.07 2.83 6.46
N MET A 73 10.05 2.01 6.64
CA MET A 73 10.04 0.91 7.61
C MET A 73 9.85 -0.40 6.86
N GLU A 74 10.71 -1.39 7.15
CA GLU A 74 10.64 -2.70 6.50
C GLU A 74 10.91 -3.81 7.53
N ILE A 75 10.15 -4.91 7.47
CA ILE A 75 10.28 -6.03 8.40
C ILE A 75 11.42 -6.99 8.04
N SER A 76 11.82 -7.02 6.78
CA SER A 76 12.87 -7.93 6.30
C SER A 76 14.25 -7.30 6.34
N PRO A 77 15.20 -7.83 7.13
CA PRO A 77 16.57 -7.34 7.15
C PRO A 77 17.24 -7.35 5.77
N GLN A 78 16.92 -8.36 4.95
CA GLN A 78 17.49 -8.50 3.60
C GLN A 78 16.99 -7.40 2.66
N LEU A 79 15.71 -6.98 2.80
CA LEU A 79 15.16 -5.88 2.01
C LEU A 79 15.72 -4.54 2.47
N VAL A 80 15.91 -4.34 3.78
CA VAL A 80 16.58 -3.15 4.33
C VAL A 80 17.99 -3.04 3.76
N GLU A 81 18.76 -4.13 3.76
CA GLU A 81 20.11 -4.16 3.20
C GLU A 81 20.14 -3.91 1.70
N CYS A 82 19.18 -4.48 0.96
CA CYS A 82 19.02 -4.21 -0.47
C CYS A 82 18.74 -2.73 -0.73
N ALA A 83 17.81 -2.14 0.01
CA ALA A 83 17.45 -0.74 -0.12
C ALA A 83 18.63 0.19 0.20
N ARG A 84 19.43 -0.15 1.22
CA ARG A 84 20.66 0.59 1.56
C ARG A 84 21.64 0.57 0.41
N ARG A 85 21.92 -0.60 -0.18
CA ARG A 85 22.81 -0.71 -1.36
C ARG A 85 22.31 0.09 -2.56
N ILE A 86 20.99 0.08 -2.81
CA ILE A 86 20.40 0.90 -3.88
C ILE A 86 20.61 2.37 -3.58
N GLY A 87 20.36 2.85 -2.35
CA GLY A 87 20.61 4.22 -1.95
C GLY A 87 22.07 4.63 -2.13
N GLU A 88 23.00 3.81 -1.62
CA GLU A 88 24.45 4.03 -1.75
C GLU A 88 24.88 4.13 -3.22
N SER A 89 24.34 3.30 -4.10
CA SER A 89 24.64 3.37 -5.54
C SER A 89 24.22 4.69 -6.20
N HIS A 90 23.32 5.44 -5.55
CA HIS A 90 22.86 6.78 -5.95
C HIS A 90 23.46 7.90 -5.08
N GLY A 91 24.42 7.57 -4.19
CA GLY A 91 25.10 8.55 -3.33
C GLY A 91 24.24 9.10 -2.20
N ILE A 92 23.20 8.39 -1.77
CA ILE A 92 22.28 8.81 -0.70
C ILE A 92 22.08 7.71 0.36
N ASP A 93 21.74 8.14 1.58
CA ASP A 93 21.15 7.24 2.58
C ASP A 93 19.68 7.02 2.25
N ALA A 94 19.26 5.78 2.10
CA ALA A 94 17.86 5.43 1.82
C ALA A 94 16.91 5.77 2.99
N GLY A 95 17.44 5.91 4.22
CA GLY A 95 16.65 6.24 5.41
C GLY A 95 15.64 5.17 5.79
N ILE A 96 16.03 3.89 5.67
CA ILE A 96 15.14 2.76 5.92
C ILE A 96 15.53 2.07 7.22
N GLU A 97 14.57 1.89 8.09
CA GLU A 97 14.70 1.24 9.39
C GLU A 97 14.07 -0.15 9.38
N LEU A 98 14.75 -1.10 10.04
CA LEU A 98 14.16 -2.41 10.31
C LEU A 98 13.08 -2.26 11.37
N GLY A 99 11.85 -2.67 11.06
CA GLY A 99 10.74 -2.55 11.99
C GLY A 99 9.51 -3.34 11.59
N ASN A 100 8.77 -3.79 12.61
CA ASN A 100 7.46 -4.42 12.43
C ASN A 100 6.37 -3.46 12.90
N ILE A 101 5.48 -3.06 11.99
CA ILE A 101 4.37 -2.14 12.27
C ILE A 101 3.45 -2.61 13.40
N GLU A 102 3.39 -3.91 13.66
CA GLU A 102 2.60 -4.45 14.76
C GLU A 102 3.22 -4.17 16.14
N GLN A 103 4.51 -3.86 16.20
CA GLN A 103 5.27 -3.66 17.45
C GLN A 103 5.94 -2.29 17.53
N ALA A 104 6.21 -1.67 16.38
CA ALA A 104 6.93 -0.41 16.31
C ALA A 104 6.21 0.71 17.07
N ASP A 105 6.96 1.50 17.78
CA ASP A 105 6.53 2.78 18.29
C ASP A 105 6.76 3.84 17.21
N LEU A 106 5.68 4.34 16.63
CA LEU A 106 5.73 5.40 15.61
C LEU A 106 5.73 6.81 16.25
N GLY A 107 5.64 6.90 17.56
CA GLY A 107 5.44 8.15 18.27
C GLY A 107 4.01 8.71 18.10
N HIS A 108 3.81 9.92 18.62
CA HIS A 108 2.54 10.63 18.53
C HIS A 108 2.71 11.91 17.70
N GLU A 109 1.88 12.08 16.69
CA GLU A 109 1.87 13.28 15.82
C GLU A 109 3.24 13.62 15.20
N GLN A 110 3.93 12.60 14.69
CA GLN A 110 5.28 12.74 14.12
C GLN A 110 5.26 13.02 12.61
N TYR A 111 4.26 12.50 11.88
CA TYR A 111 4.29 12.48 10.42
C TYR A 111 3.18 13.32 9.80
N ASP A 112 3.52 14.08 8.77
CA ASP A 112 2.58 14.78 7.92
C ASP A 112 1.90 13.80 6.96
N VAL A 113 2.64 12.78 6.49
CA VAL A 113 2.16 11.77 5.57
C VAL A 113 2.65 10.39 5.98
N ILE A 114 1.74 9.41 6.03
CA ILE A 114 2.09 7.99 6.12
C ILE A 114 1.56 7.28 4.89
N ILE A 115 2.40 6.42 4.30
CA ILE A 115 2.10 5.64 3.09
C ILE A 115 2.13 4.17 3.46
N ALA A 116 1.08 3.44 3.08
CA ALA A 116 0.98 2.00 3.26
C ALA A 116 0.48 1.35 1.97
N ASN A 117 1.43 0.89 1.13
CA ASN A 117 1.16 0.30 -0.17
C ASN A 117 1.29 -1.21 -0.12
N PHE A 118 0.17 -1.94 -0.20
CA PHE A 118 0.14 -3.41 -0.24
C PHE A 118 0.88 -4.07 0.93
N VAL A 119 0.64 -3.57 2.16
CA VAL A 119 1.28 -4.03 3.39
C VAL A 119 0.26 -4.61 4.37
N PHE A 120 -0.86 -3.92 4.58
CA PHE A 120 -1.81 -4.27 5.64
C PHE A 120 -2.50 -5.61 5.41
N GLU A 121 -2.53 -6.12 4.18
CA GLU A 121 -2.97 -7.49 3.88
C GLU A 121 -2.11 -8.54 4.59
N HIS A 122 -0.85 -8.22 4.89
CA HIS A 122 0.11 -9.11 5.54
C HIS A 122 0.24 -8.88 7.05
N VAL A 123 -0.43 -7.88 7.62
CA VAL A 123 -0.38 -7.51 9.04
C VAL A 123 -1.44 -8.29 9.82
N GLN A 124 -1.05 -9.05 10.85
CA GLN A 124 -1.99 -9.89 11.61
C GLN A 124 -3.01 -9.05 12.38
N ASP A 125 -2.55 -8.17 13.28
CA ASP A 125 -3.39 -7.21 13.98
C ASP A 125 -3.41 -5.87 13.25
N TRP A 126 -3.93 -5.89 12.02
CA TRP A 126 -3.99 -4.69 11.18
C TRP A 126 -4.80 -3.54 11.82
N ARG A 127 -5.77 -3.85 12.70
CA ARG A 127 -6.56 -2.81 13.36
C ARG A 127 -5.76 -2.05 14.40
N GLN A 128 -4.92 -2.73 15.16
CA GLN A 128 -4.02 -2.10 16.11
C GLN A 128 -2.93 -1.33 15.38
N ALA A 129 -2.33 -1.92 14.35
CA ALA A 129 -1.36 -1.24 13.49
C ALA A 129 -1.94 0.05 12.88
N LEU A 130 -3.17 0.00 12.38
CA LEU A 130 -3.84 1.17 11.81
C LEU A 130 -4.14 2.25 12.87
N ARG A 131 -4.44 1.89 14.11
CA ARG A 131 -4.57 2.86 15.22
C ARG A 131 -3.24 3.57 15.49
N ARG A 132 -2.12 2.84 15.55
CA ARG A 132 -0.79 3.44 15.71
C ARG A 132 -0.46 4.42 14.57
N VAL A 133 -0.78 4.04 13.34
CA VAL A 133 -0.64 4.94 12.18
C VAL A 133 -1.47 6.21 12.38
N TYR A 134 -2.73 6.08 12.82
CA TYR A 134 -3.57 7.24 13.08
C TYR A 134 -3.00 8.15 14.20
N GLU A 135 -2.49 7.57 15.27
CA GLU A 135 -1.89 8.29 16.39
C GLU A 135 -0.60 9.01 15.98
N ALA A 136 0.22 8.37 15.12
CA ALA A 136 1.46 8.93 14.63
C ALA A 136 1.30 10.06 13.60
N LEU A 137 0.14 10.16 12.96
CA LEU A 137 -0.17 11.28 12.07
C LEU A 137 -0.40 12.57 12.85
N LYS A 138 0.20 13.66 12.40
CA LYS A 138 -0.08 15.02 12.87
C LYS A 138 -1.56 15.39 12.65
N PRO A 139 -2.10 16.41 13.35
CA PRO A 139 -3.38 17.02 12.97
C PRO A 139 -3.35 17.47 11.50
N ASN A 140 -4.36 17.11 10.73
CA ASN A 140 -4.43 17.23 9.27
C ASN A 140 -3.43 16.33 8.49
N GLY A 141 -2.72 15.43 9.16
CA GLY A 141 -1.84 14.47 8.50
C GLY A 141 -2.60 13.51 7.59
N VAL A 142 -1.92 12.97 6.61
CA VAL A 142 -2.50 12.18 5.51
C VAL A 142 -2.02 10.74 5.56
N LEU A 143 -2.95 9.80 5.48
CA LEU A 143 -2.68 8.39 5.20
C LEU A 143 -3.02 8.09 3.74
N LEU A 144 -2.05 7.67 2.94
CA LEU A 144 -2.29 6.95 1.69
C LEU A 144 -2.30 5.46 1.99
N PHE A 145 -3.42 4.81 1.71
CA PHE A 145 -3.61 3.37 1.94
C PHE A 145 -4.00 2.68 0.64
N GLN A 146 -3.22 1.67 0.25
CA GLN A 146 -3.54 0.80 -0.88
C GLN A 146 -3.47 -0.67 -0.45
N SER A 147 -4.41 -1.46 -0.93
CA SER A 147 -4.43 -2.90 -0.71
C SER A 147 -5.21 -3.64 -1.81
N THR A 148 -5.04 -4.94 -1.87
CA THR A 148 -5.86 -5.81 -2.72
C THR A 148 -7.33 -5.73 -2.31
N ASN A 149 -8.23 -5.92 -3.28
CA ASN A 149 -9.66 -5.94 -3.02
C ASN A 149 -10.21 -7.37 -3.09
N LYS A 150 -10.87 -7.79 -2.03
CA LYS A 150 -11.46 -9.13 -1.93
C LYS A 150 -12.36 -9.49 -3.12
N PHE A 151 -13.17 -8.56 -3.56
CA PHE A 151 -14.16 -8.79 -4.60
C PHE A 151 -13.66 -8.46 -6.02
N SER A 152 -12.38 -8.18 -6.17
CA SER A 152 -11.78 -8.05 -7.51
C SER A 152 -12.02 -9.31 -8.34
N VAL A 153 -12.36 -9.11 -9.61
CA VAL A 153 -12.49 -10.21 -10.59
C VAL A 153 -11.13 -10.87 -10.82
N ILE A 154 -10.08 -10.06 -10.92
CA ILE A 154 -8.69 -10.52 -11.07
C ILE A 154 -7.95 -10.13 -9.78
N SER A 155 -7.51 -11.13 -9.04
CA SER A 155 -6.75 -10.91 -7.81
C SER A 155 -5.28 -10.64 -8.13
N GLY A 156 -4.71 -9.58 -7.56
CA GLY A 156 -3.27 -9.32 -7.60
C GLY A 156 -2.44 -10.45 -6.96
N GLU A 157 -3.02 -11.16 -5.99
CA GLU A 157 -2.39 -12.29 -5.30
C GLU A 157 -2.24 -13.53 -6.23
N PHE A 158 -3.24 -13.80 -7.08
CA PHE A 158 -3.22 -14.94 -8.00
C PHE A 158 -4.00 -14.63 -9.28
N ALA A 159 -3.36 -13.89 -10.19
CA ALA A 159 -3.98 -13.39 -11.42
C ALA A 159 -4.45 -14.49 -12.40
N LYS A 160 -3.92 -15.73 -12.28
CA LYS A 160 -4.29 -16.85 -13.15
C LYS A 160 -5.70 -17.41 -12.90
N MET A 161 -6.31 -17.06 -11.74
CA MET A 161 -7.63 -17.55 -11.36
C MET A 161 -8.59 -16.38 -11.10
N PRO A 162 -9.55 -16.13 -12.02
CA PRO A 162 -10.61 -15.17 -11.75
C PRO A 162 -11.36 -15.50 -10.47
N PHE A 163 -11.81 -14.48 -9.75
CA PHE A 163 -12.55 -14.60 -8.48
C PHE A 163 -11.78 -15.29 -7.34
N TYR A 164 -10.46 -15.44 -7.46
CA TYR A 164 -9.64 -16.07 -6.42
C TYR A 164 -9.83 -15.40 -5.04
N GLY A 165 -9.87 -14.07 -4.98
CA GLY A 165 -10.10 -13.30 -3.75
C GLY A 165 -11.46 -13.58 -3.08
N TRP A 166 -12.45 -14.11 -3.80
CA TRP A 166 -13.79 -14.41 -3.25
C TRP A 166 -13.80 -15.68 -2.42
N LEU A 167 -12.80 -16.54 -2.62
CA LEU A 167 -12.70 -17.80 -1.90
C LEU A 167 -12.38 -17.57 -0.41
N PRO A 168 -12.94 -18.38 0.50
CA PRO A 168 -12.51 -18.40 1.90
C PRO A 168 -11.02 -18.73 2.02
N ASN A 169 -10.35 -18.15 3.01
CA ASN A 169 -8.91 -18.33 3.24
C ASN A 169 -8.43 -19.79 3.19
N PRO A 170 -9.10 -20.78 3.84
CA PRO A 170 -8.62 -22.17 3.77
C PRO A 170 -8.57 -22.74 2.35
N ILE A 171 -9.52 -22.33 1.49
CA ILE A 171 -9.57 -22.77 0.09
C ILE A 171 -8.50 -22.04 -0.72
N ARG A 172 -8.36 -20.72 -0.53
CA ARG A 172 -7.31 -19.91 -1.18
C ARG A 172 -5.94 -20.49 -0.92
N TYR A 173 -5.62 -20.80 0.34
CA TYR A 173 -4.33 -21.36 0.72
C TYR A 173 -4.08 -22.70 0.08
N ARG A 174 -5.09 -23.59 0.02
CA ARG A 174 -4.96 -24.88 -0.67
C ARG A 174 -4.70 -24.71 -2.16
N VAL A 175 -5.45 -23.83 -2.82
CA VAL A 175 -5.25 -23.52 -4.24
C VAL A 175 -3.82 -23.01 -4.46
N ARG A 176 -3.36 -22.08 -3.65
CA ARG A 176 -2.00 -21.53 -3.76
C ARG A 176 -0.92 -22.59 -3.57
N MET A 177 -1.07 -23.45 -2.56
CA MET A 177 -0.14 -24.54 -2.32
C MET A 177 -0.10 -25.55 -3.47
N LEU A 178 -1.23 -25.82 -4.13
CA LEU A 178 -1.28 -26.73 -5.30
C LEU A 178 -0.49 -26.18 -6.51
N PHE A 179 -0.54 -24.87 -6.73
CA PHE A 179 0.11 -24.24 -7.89
C PHE A 179 1.57 -23.82 -7.64
N HIS A 180 1.93 -23.54 -6.41
CA HIS A 180 3.23 -22.94 -6.06
C HIS A 180 4.01 -23.72 -5.00
N GLY A 181 3.47 -24.85 -4.50
CA GLY A 181 4.08 -25.60 -3.42
C GLY A 181 3.83 -24.99 -2.03
N ARG A 182 4.23 -25.75 -0.98
CA ARG A 182 3.97 -25.35 0.42
C ARG A 182 4.74 -24.09 0.86
N ASP A 183 5.87 -23.84 0.25
CA ASP A 183 6.74 -22.71 0.61
C ASP A 183 6.13 -21.37 0.27
N ILE A 184 5.18 -21.32 -0.64
CA ILE A 184 4.43 -20.12 -0.94
C ILE A 184 3.69 -19.55 0.28
N MET A 185 3.36 -20.40 1.25
CA MET A 185 2.72 -19.98 2.50
C MET A 185 3.65 -19.16 3.39
N LYS A 186 4.94 -19.15 3.10
CA LYS A 186 5.95 -18.36 3.81
C LYS A 186 6.20 -16.99 3.17
N LEU A 187 5.70 -16.76 1.94
CA LEU A 187 6.00 -15.62 1.07
C LEU A 187 5.07 -14.41 1.25
N GLY A 188 4.48 -14.23 2.42
CA GLY A 188 3.53 -13.14 2.61
C GLY A 188 2.17 -13.48 2.01
N ILE A 189 1.41 -14.24 2.77
CA ILE A 189 0.01 -14.51 2.46
C ILE A 189 -0.78 -13.27 2.81
N ASP A 190 -1.76 -12.96 1.98
CA ASP A 190 -2.77 -11.99 2.37
C ASP A 190 -3.64 -12.62 3.47
N PHE A 191 -3.29 -12.37 4.74
CA PHE A 191 -4.12 -12.77 5.88
C PHE A 191 -5.45 -12.05 5.87
N ASN A 192 -5.39 -10.77 5.49
CA ASN A 192 -6.54 -9.89 5.43
C ASN A 192 -7.00 -9.73 4.01
N GLN A 193 -8.29 -9.97 3.79
CA GLN A 193 -8.96 -9.61 2.57
C GLN A 193 -9.82 -8.39 2.83
N PHE A 194 -9.38 -7.27 2.30
CA PHE A 194 -10.10 -6.02 2.45
C PHE A 194 -11.21 -5.87 1.42
N THR A 195 -12.26 -5.16 1.81
CA THR A 195 -13.30 -4.70 0.91
C THR A 195 -13.37 -3.19 0.96
N TYR A 196 -13.74 -2.56 -0.15
CA TYR A 196 -13.91 -1.11 -0.22
C TYR A 196 -14.79 -0.57 0.93
N LEU A 197 -15.98 -1.14 1.12
CA LEU A 197 -16.93 -0.68 2.15
C LEU A 197 -16.39 -0.90 3.56
N GLY A 198 -15.74 -2.04 3.80
CA GLY A 198 -15.14 -2.35 5.10
C GLY A 198 -14.05 -1.36 5.49
N LEU A 199 -13.11 -1.07 4.58
CA LEU A 199 -12.05 -0.09 4.81
C LEU A 199 -12.62 1.32 5.01
N ARG A 200 -13.53 1.77 4.14
CA ARG A 200 -14.16 3.08 4.25
C ARG A 200 -14.84 3.27 5.62
N LYS A 201 -15.57 2.25 6.08
CA LYS A 201 -16.18 2.26 7.43
C LYS A 201 -15.10 2.33 8.51
N THR A 202 -14.04 1.54 8.41
CA THR A 202 -12.96 1.52 9.40
C THR A 202 -12.28 2.88 9.50
N PHE A 203 -11.92 3.51 8.39
CA PHE A 203 -11.28 4.84 8.42
C PHE A 203 -12.17 5.90 9.07
N LYS A 204 -13.48 5.91 8.74
CA LYS A 204 -14.45 6.81 9.38
C LYS A 204 -14.58 6.55 10.88
N THR A 205 -14.66 5.28 11.29
CA THR A 205 -14.79 4.91 12.71
C THR A 205 -13.52 5.25 13.50
N LEU A 206 -12.34 5.20 12.86
CA LEU A 206 -11.08 5.55 13.49
C LEU A 206 -10.92 7.08 13.72
N GLY A 207 -11.68 7.90 13.01
CA GLY A 207 -11.71 9.34 13.21
C GLY A 207 -11.17 10.18 12.04
N PHE A 208 -10.82 9.56 10.90
CA PHE A 208 -10.43 10.33 9.73
C PHE A 208 -11.58 11.22 9.25
N ARG A 209 -11.34 12.54 9.16
CA ARG A 209 -12.33 13.54 8.80
C ARG A 209 -12.69 13.51 7.32
N ARG A 210 -11.72 13.23 6.48
CA ARG A 210 -11.90 13.11 5.03
C ARG A 210 -11.35 11.77 4.56
N VAL A 211 -12.17 11.02 3.84
CA VAL A 211 -11.81 9.73 3.26
C VAL A 211 -12.12 9.80 1.77
N VAL A 212 -11.08 9.99 1.00
CA VAL A 212 -11.07 10.13 -0.46
C VAL A 212 -10.77 8.79 -1.08
N ASP A 213 -11.47 8.40 -2.11
CA ASP A 213 -11.25 7.14 -2.80
C ASP A 213 -10.77 7.32 -4.24
N ARG A 214 -10.55 6.21 -4.92
CA ARG A 214 -10.01 6.18 -6.28
C ARG A 214 -10.82 6.97 -7.31
N VAL A 215 -12.14 7.10 -7.14
CA VAL A 215 -12.98 7.88 -8.05
C VAL A 215 -12.68 9.37 -7.92
N ASP A 216 -12.48 9.86 -6.69
CA ASP A 216 -12.09 11.25 -6.45
C ASP A 216 -10.66 11.53 -6.97
N LEU A 217 -9.76 10.55 -6.80
CA LEU A 217 -8.34 10.65 -7.19
C LEU A 217 -8.10 10.48 -8.69
N ALA A 218 -9.13 10.11 -9.47
CA ALA A 218 -8.97 9.86 -10.90
C ALA A 218 -8.53 11.12 -11.64
N ASP A 219 -7.40 11.04 -12.36
CA ASP A 219 -7.00 12.07 -13.29
C ASP A 219 -7.90 12.03 -14.55
N ARG A 220 -8.89 12.89 -14.54
CA ARG A 220 -9.91 12.93 -15.60
C ARG A 220 -9.38 13.45 -16.93
N SER A 221 -8.28 14.21 -16.90
CA SER A 221 -7.65 14.78 -18.10
C SER A 221 -6.92 13.71 -18.91
N SER A 222 -6.37 12.69 -18.25
CA SER A 222 -5.62 11.60 -18.88
C SER A 222 -6.51 10.44 -19.39
N ILE A 223 -7.83 10.48 -19.12
CA ILE A 223 -8.72 9.37 -19.51
C ILE A 223 -9.20 9.49 -20.94
N GLU A 224 -8.62 8.71 -21.84
CA GLU A 224 -9.01 8.67 -23.26
C GLU A 224 -10.31 7.87 -23.49
N SER A 225 -10.55 6.81 -22.72
CA SER A 225 -11.70 5.92 -22.91
C SER A 225 -13.03 6.59 -22.57
N ALA A 226 -13.93 6.65 -23.55
CA ALA A 226 -15.30 7.16 -23.37
C ALA A 226 -16.08 6.37 -22.31
N ILE A 227 -15.89 5.05 -22.25
CA ILE A 227 -16.52 4.16 -21.26
C ILE A 227 -16.06 4.54 -19.85
N LYS A 228 -14.74 4.69 -19.64
CA LYS A 228 -14.20 5.09 -18.33
C LYS A 228 -14.72 6.47 -17.92
N ARG A 229 -14.76 7.46 -18.83
CA ARG A 229 -15.34 8.78 -18.56
C ARG A 229 -16.83 8.68 -18.19
N GLY A 230 -17.61 7.88 -18.91
CA GLY A 230 -19.01 7.63 -18.61
C GLY A 230 -19.22 7.01 -17.23
N THR A 231 -18.44 5.98 -16.91
CA THR A 231 -18.48 5.32 -15.60
C THR A 231 -18.17 6.31 -14.46
N LEU A 232 -17.15 7.14 -14.60
CA LEU A 232 -16.81 8.15 -13.57
C LEU A 232 -17.95 9.16 -13.40
N ARG A 233 -18.56 9.65 -14.49
CA ARG A 233 -19.72 10.55 -14.40
C ARG A 233 -20.91 9.90 -13.66
N LEU A 234 -21.14 8.60 -13.87
CA LEU A 234 -22.18 7.86 -13.13
C LEU A 234 -21.82 7.71 -11.66
N CYS A 235 -20.55 7.45 -11.33
CA CYS A 235 -20.06 7.41 -9.96
C CYS A 235 -20.24 8.75 -9.24
N ASP A 236 -20.06 9.87 -9.94
CA ASP A 236 -20.27 11.21 -9.36
C ASP A 236 -21.73 11.49 -9.06
N ARG A 237 -22.64 10.93 -9.87
CA ARG A 237 -24.10 11.16 -9.75
C ARG A 237 -24.78 10.22 -8.78
N SER A 238 -24.20 9.05 -8.54
CA SER A 238 -24.83 7.99 -7.74
C SER A 238 -23.83 7.31 -6.83
N GLN A 239 -24.00 7.50 -5.53
CA GLN A 239 -23.19 6.80 -4.52
C GLN A 239 -23.33 5.28 -4.63
N PHE A 240 -24.50 4.77 -4.98
CA PHE A 240 -24.71 3.34 -5.19
C PHE A 240 -23.87 2.79 -6.35
N VAL A 241 -23.83 3.50 -7.49
CA VAL A 241 -23.00 3.12 -8.64
C VAL A 241 -21.51 3.19 -8.26
N ARG A 242 -21.11 4.24 -7.55
CA ARG A 242 -19.74 4.41 -7.06
C ARG A 242 -19.31 3.22 -6.18
N GLU A 243 -20.13 2.87 -5.20
CA GLU A 243 -19.83 1.75 -4.30
C GLU A 243 -19.80 0.41 -5.05
N ALA A 244 -20.71 0.19 -5.99
CA ALA A 244 -20.72 -1.00 -6.83
C ALA A 244 -19.46 -1.11 -7.70
N VAL A 245 -19.04 -0.03 -8.35
CA VAL A 245 -17.81 -0.01 -9.15
C VAL A 245 -16.58 -0.28 -8.28
N LEU A 246 -16.46 0.42 -7.15
CA LEU A 246 -15.32 0.29 -6.26
C LEU A 246 -15.26 -1.05 -5.51
N LEU A 247 -16.43 -1.70 -5.32
CA LEU A 247 -16.50 -3.02 -4.71
C LEU A 247 -15.80 -4.09 -5.56
N PHE A 248 -15.83 -3.96 -6.88
CA PHE A 248 -15.25 -4.93 -7.82
C PHE A 248 -13.93 -4.46 -8.44
N PHE A 249 -13.45 -3.29 -8.06
CA PHE A 249 -12.18 -2.78 -8.58
C PHE A 249 -11.01 -3.62 -8.05
N GLU A 250 -9.92 -3.72 -8.83
CA GLU A 250 -8.77 -4.57 -8.51
C GLU A 250 -8.08 -4.19 -7.20
N VAL A 251 -7.93 -2.89 -6.97
CA VAL A 251 -7.19 -2.32 -5.83
C VAL A 251 -8.06 -1.33 -5.08
N THR A 252 -8.09 -1.44 -3.76
CA THR A 252 -8.65 -0.40 -2.90
C THR A 252 -7.59 0.68 -2.68
N THR A 253 -7.91 1.92 -3.03
CA THR A 253 -7.05 3.08 -2.79
C THR A 253 -7.82 4.13 -2.01
N PHE A 254 -7.25 4.57 -0.90
CA PHE A 254 -7.79 5.63 -0.06
C PHE A 254 -6.72 6.66 0.29
N VAL A 255 -7.11 7.92 0.31
CA VAL A 255 -6.36 9.01 0.92
C VAL A 255 -7.22 9.57 2.04
N CYS A 256 -6.72 9.46 3.27
CA CYS A 256 -7.46 9.77 4.47
C CYS A 256 -6.78 10.93 5.20
N VAL A 257 -7.53 11.95 5.64
CA VAL A 257 -7.03 13.09 6.40
C VAL A 257 -7.50 12.98 7.85
N LYS A 258 -6.54 13.05 8.80
CA LYS A 258 -6.80 13.04 10.25
C LYS A 258 -7.50 14.31 10.76
#